data_38554dd3d27836a5ac55218716e19719
#
_entry.id   38554dd3d27836a5ac55218716e19719
#
_cell.length_a   1.000
_cell.length_b   1.000
_cell.length_c   1.000
_cell.angle_alpha   90.00
_cell.angle_beta   90.00
_cell.angle_gamma   90.00
#
_symmetry.space_group_name_H-M   'P 1'
#
loop_
_entity.id
_entity.type
_entity.pdbx_description
1 polymer ?
#
loop_
_entity_poly.entity_id
_entity_poly.type
_entity_poly.pdbx_seq_one_letter_code
_entity_poly.pdbx_strand_id
1 'polypeptide(L)'
;MNEKIKLERVKSMRAVYFHALSETPESDAWEKAESWAERRDLLKKESDVRIFGRNTYPTKDPEPHGYGYFITITPNISINEDLTTRIIPGGLYAVLRCEGVEQIGENWADLWNWVDESEYKFIGEIKGEFGYELGFEEHLNWYPTMVEKSEGKLIFNLMLQLWEK
;
A
#
# COMPACT_ATOMS: atom_id res chain seq x y z
N MET A 1 -23.75 0.75 -8.30
CA MET A 1 -22.35 0.79 -8.75
C MET A 1 -21.67 1.99 -8.12
N ASN A 2 -20.49 1.81 -7.58
CA ASN A 2 -19.75 2.90 -6.93
C ASN A 2 -18.93 3.66 -7.98
N GLU A 3 -19.39 4.88 -8.32
CA GLU A 3 -18.73 5.73 -9.32
C GLU A 3 -17.36 6.22 -8.88
N LYS A 4 -17.02 6.06 -7.59
CA LYS A 4 -15.71 6.45 -7.04
C LYS A 4 -14.62 5.42 -7.35
N ILE A 5 -15.01 4.22 -7.77
CA ILE A 5 -14.04 3.16 -8.08
C ILE A 5 -13.59 3.32 -9.52
N LYS A 6 -12.28 3.33 -9.72
CA LYS A 6 -11.65 3.53 -11.02
C LYS A 6 -10.78 2.34 -11.37
N LEU A 7 -10.65 2.09 -12.66
CA LEU A 7 -9.64 1.17 -13.17
C LEU A 7 -8.38 1.97 -13.50
N GLU A 8 -7.25 1.50 -13.04
CA GLU A 8 -5.97 2.18 -13.24
C GLU A 8 -4.91 1.18 -13.65
N ARG A 9 -4.14 1.53 -14.67
CA ARG A 9 -2.97 0.75 -15.07
C ARG A 9 -1.75 1.28 -14.35
N VAL A 10 -1.07 0.39 -13.65
CA VAL A 10 0.11 0.71 -12.85
C VAL A 10 1.32 0.07 -13.51
N LYS A 11 2.40 0.83 -13.62
CA LYS A 11 3.68 0.28 -14.08
C LYS A 11 4.34 -0.46 -12.93
N SER A 12 5.05 -1.53 -13.25
CA SER A 12 5.87 -2.23 -12.27
C SER A 12 6.88 -1.26 -11.65
N MET A 13 6.99 -1.29 -10.33
CA MET A 13 7.87 -0.39 -9.58
C MET A 13 8.72 -1.18 -8.60
N ARG A 14 10.01 -0.83 -8.56
CA ARG A 14 10.92 -1.38 -7.54
C ARG A 14 10.75 -0.58 -6.26
N ALA A 15 10.75 -1.25 -5.12
CA ALA A 15 10.57 -0.60 -3.82
C ALA A 15 11.46 -1.23 -2.75
N VAL A 16 11.79 -0.44 -1.74
CA VAL A 16 12.36 -0.97 -0.50
C VAL A 16 11.21 -1.31 0.43
N TYR A 17 11.31 -2.44 1.11
CA TYR A 17 10.22 -3.02 1.91
C TYR A 17 10.59 -3.06 3.39
N PHE A 18 9.67 -2.60 4.23
CA PHE A 18 9.80 -2.59 5.69
C PHE A 18 8.57 -3.25 6.31
N HIS A 19 8.79 -4.22 7.17
CA HIS A 19 7.70 -5.03 7.74
C HIS A 19 7.78 -5.07 9.25
N ALA A 20 6.61 -5.13 9.89
CA ALA A 20 6.48 -5.38 11.32
C ALA A 20 5.31 -6.31 11.59
N LEU A 21 5.49 -7.18 12.56
CA LEU A 21 4.43 -8.02 13.13
C LEU A 21 4.48 -7.80 14.64
N SER A 22 3.57 -6.98 15.14
CA SER A 22 3.56 -6.54 16.53
C SER A 22 2.13 -6.13 16.92
N GLU A 23 1.94 -5.60 18.11
CA GLU A 23 0.64 -5.08 18.53
C GLU A 23 0.27 -3.79 17.79
N THR A 24 1.27 -3.06 17.27
CA THR A 24 1.10 -1.83 16.49
C THR A 24 1.88 -1.92 15.19
N PRO A 25 1.50 -2.86 14.30
CA PRO A 25 2.33 -3.15 13.13
C PRO A 25 2.46 -1.98 12.15
N GLU A 26 1.40 -1.20 11.96
CA GLU A 26 1.43 -0.05 11.06
C GLU A 26 2.43 1.01 11.54
N SER A 27 2.40 1.32 12.83
CA SER A 27 3.32 2.30 13.43
C SER A 27 4.75 1.80 13.43
N ASP A 28 4.97 0.54 13.77
CA ASP A 28 6.31 -0.03 13.86
C ASP A 28 6.97 -0.16 12.48
N ALA A 29 6.20 -0.58 11.49
CA ALA A 29 6.69 -0.65 10.12
C ALA A 29 7.00 0.75 9.56
N TRP A 30 6.15 1.73 9.86
CA TRP A 30 6.36 3.10 9.42
C TRP A 30 7.61 3.72 10.05
N GLU A 31 7.86 3.47 11.34
CA GLU A 31 9.06 3.95 12.00
C GLU A 31 10.34 3.50 11.28
N LYS A 32 10.38 2.24 10.86
CA LYS A 32 11.51 1.70 10.09
C LYS A 32 11.64 2.38 8.73
N ALA A 33 10.52 2.51 8.02
CA ALA A 33 10.48 3.10 6.69
C ALA A 33 10.87 4.58 6.74
N GLU A 34 10.29 5.32 7.68
CA GLU A 34 10.55 6.74 7.85
C GLU A 34 12.02 7.02 8.17
N SER A 35 12.62 6.26 9.09
CA SER A 35 14.03 6.42 9.45
C SER A 35 14.94 6.24 8.25
N TRP A 36 14.68 5.23 7.44
CA TRP A 36 15.47 4.98 6.24
C TRP A 36 15.31 6.11 5.22
N ALA A 37 14.06 6.52 4.98
CA ALA A 37 13.74 7.52 3.96
C ALA A 37 14.22 8.92 4.34
N GLU A 38 14.13 9.30 5.62
CA GLU A 38 14.64 10.59 6.11
C GLU A 38 16.13 10.73 5.92
N ARG A 39 16.88 9.68 6.22
CA ARG A 39 18.34 9.69 6.03
C ARG A 39 18.74 9.87 4.56
N ARG A 40 17.86 9.59 3.63
CA ARG A 40 18.08 9.75 2.20
C ARG A 40 17.36 10.94 1.61
N ASP A 41 16.76 11.77 2.45
CA ASP A 41 16.01 12.98 2.05
C ASP A 41 14.91 12.69 1.02
N LEU A 42 14.20 11.57 1.21
CA LEU A 42 13.13 11.14 0.31
C LEU A 42 11.74 11.60 0.75
N LEU A 43 11.55 11.91 2.04
CA LEU A 43 10.25 12.31 2.58
C LEU A 43 10.04 13.82 2.47
N LYS A 44 10.03 14.31 1.25
CA LYS A 44 9.79 15.71 0.97
C LYS A 44 8.80 15.86 -0.19
N LYS A 45 8.17 17.01 -0.25
CA LYS A 45 7.11 17.32 -1.22
C LYS A 45 7.54 17.11 -2.68
N GLU A 46 8.80 17.41 -2.99
CA GLU A 46 9.36 17.35 -4.34
C GLU A 46 9.79 15.93 -4.74
N SER A 47 9.73 15.00 -3.82
CA SER A 47 10.14 13.63 -4.10
C SER A 47 9.09 12.93 -4.96
N ASP A 48 9.55 12.14 -5.91
CA ASP A 48 8.70 11.33 -6.79
C ASP A 48 8.37 9.96 -6.18
N VAL A 49 8.75 9.73 -4.91
CA VAL A 49 8.48 8.44 -4.28
C VAL A 49 6.98 8.24 -4.08
N ARG A 50 6.56 7.00 -4.26
CA ARG A 50 5.22 6.55 -3.89
C ARG A 50 5.36 5.61 -2.70
N ILE A 51 4.41 5.68 -1.79
CA ILE A 51 4.43 4.86 -0.58
C ILE A 51 3.18 3.98 -0.58
N PHE A 52 3.41 2.68 -0.55
CA PHE A 52 2.34 1.69 -0.47
C PHE A 52 2.43 0.95 0.85
N GLY A 53 1.30 0.54 1.36
CA GLY A 53 1.21 -0.33 2.51
C GLY A 53 0.41 -1.57 2.18
N ARG A 54 0.62 -2.61 2.98
CA ARG A 54 -0.08 -3.87 2.79
C ARG A 54 -0.15 -4.63 4.10
N ASN A 55 -1.36 -5.05 4.46
CA ASN A 55 -1.54 -5.97 5.57
C ASN A 55 -0.98 -7.34 5.19
N THR A 56 -0.34 -8.00 6.13
CA THR A 56 0.11 -9.37 6.00
C THR A 56 -0.58 -10.21 7.08
N TYR A 57 -0.99 -11.41 6.72
CA TYR A 57 -1.72 -12.29 7.63
C TYR A 57 -0.93 -13.58 7.80
N PRO A 58 -0.28 -13.81 8.98
CA PRO A 58 0.49 -15.04 9.22
C PRO A 58 -0.33 -16.30 9.03
N THR A 59 -1.63 -16.21 9.33
CA THR A 59 -2.59 -17.27 9.06
C THR A 59 -3.73 -16.70 8.23
N LYS A 60 -4.73 -17.53 7.90
CA LYS A 60 -5.92 -17.04 7.19
C LYS A 60 -6.90 -16.27 8.08
N ASP A 61 -6.61 -16.20 9.37
CA ASP A 61 -7.39 -15.39 10.29
C ASP A 61 -7.02 -13.91 10.17
N PRO A 62 -7.96 -12.98 10.36
CA PRO A 62 -7.67 -11.55 10.23
C PRO A 62 -6.78 -10.99 11.34
N GLU A 63 -6.66 -11.68 12.47
CA GLU A 63 -5.80 -11.27 13.58
C GLU A 63 -5.01 -12.47 14.11
N PRO A 64 -3.75 -12.30 14.51
CA PRO A 64 -2.97 -11.08 14.39
C PRO A 64 -2.56 -10.80 12.93
N HIS A 65 -2.34 -9.55 12.62
CA HIS A 65 -1.83 -9.17 11.30
C HIS A 65 -0.53 -8.37 11.42
N GLY A 66 0.29 -8.44 10.37
CA GLY A 66 1.45 -7.57 10.20
C GLY A 66 1.15 -6.48 9.19
N TYR A 67 2.11 -5.60 9.00
CA TYR A 67 2.00 -4.55 8.00
C TYR A 67 3.36 -4.29 7.36
N GLY A 68 3.35 -4.08 6.05
CA GLY A 68 4.55 -3.76 5.31
C GLY A 68 4.41 -2.46 4.56
N TYR A 69 5.46 -1.64 4.57
CA TYR A 69 5.56 -0.43 3.76
C TYR A 69 6.54 -0.63 2.62
N PHE A 70 6.14 -0.14 1.46
CA PHE A 70 6.93 -0.13 0.24
C PHE A 70 7.22 1.32 -0.11
N ILE A 71 8.49 1.69 -0.19
CA ILE A 71 8.89 3.01 -0.68
C ILE A 71 9.53 2.80 -2.05
N THR A 72 8.90 3.35 -3.09
CA THR A 72 9.40 3.18 -4.45
C THR A 72 10.74 3.87 -4.62
N ILE A 73 11.59 3.27 -5.44
CA ILE A 73 12.92 3.78 -5.71
C ILE A 73 13.15 3.83 -7.22
N THR A 74 13.89 4.85 -7.64
CA THR A 74 14.34 4.94 -9.01
C THR A 74 15.51 3.98 -9.24
N PRO A 75 15.80 3.61 -10.51
CA PRO A 75 16.95 2.75 -10.80
C PRO A 75 18.30 3.29 -10.34
N ASN A 76 18.38 4.61 -10.12
CA ASN A 76 19.64 5.27 -9.74
C ASN A 76 19.95 5.22 -8.24
N ILE A 77 18.97 4.78 -7.43
CA ILE A 77 19.19 4.70 -5.99
C ILE A 77 19.95 3.42 -5.67
N SER A 78 21.13 3.59 -5.07
CA SER A 78 21.93 2.49 -4.55
C SER A 78 21.34 2.00 -3.24
N ILE A 79 21.17 0.69 -3.12
CA ILE A 79 20.56 0.07 -1.95
C ILE A 79 21.60 -0.79 -1.24
N ASN A 80 21.66 -0.64 0.08
CA ASN A 80 22.47 -1.47 0.93
C ASN A 80 21.92 -2.91 0.92
N GLU A 81 22.81 -3.90 0.91
CA GLU A 81 22.48 -5.32 0.88
C GLU A 81 21.60 -5.78 2.04
N ASP A 82 21.61 -5.05 3.15
CA ASP A 82 20.80 -5.39 4.33
C ASP A 82 19.31 -5.07 4.16
N LEU A 83 18.92 -4.42 3.07
CA LEU A 83 17.55 -4.01 2.83
C LEU A 83 16.83 -5.00 1.92
N THR A 84 15.58 -5.29 2.27
CA THR A 84 14.71 -6.10 1.44
C THR A 84 14.12 -5.23 0.33
N THR A 85 14.23 -5.68 -0.91
CA THR A 85 13.58 -5.03 -2.05
C THR A 85 12.47 -5.91 -2.57
N ARG A 86 11.37 -5.29 -3.03
CA ARG A 86 10.24 -5.99 -3.61
C ARG A 86 9.73 -5.18 -4.80
N ILE A 87 8.97 -5.85 -5.65
CA ILE A 87 8.35 -5.22 -6.81
C ILE A 87 6.87 -4.98 -6.50
N ILE A 88 6.41 -3.75 -6.73
CA ILE A 88 4.98 -3.48 -6.85
C ILE A 88 4.59 -3.96 -8.25
N PRO A 89 3.73 -4.97 -8.37
CA PRO A 89 3.42 -5.55 -9.68
C PRO A 89 2.72 -4.55 -10.59
N GLY A 90 3.17 -4.47 -11.83
CA GLY A 90 2.44 -3.74 -12.84
C GLY A 90 1.20 -4.50 -13.27
N GLY A 91 0.20 -3.79 -13.79
CA GLY A 91 -1.02 -4.39 -14.27
C GLY A 91 -2.23 -3.49 -14.05
N LEU A 92 -3.40 -4.10 -14.16
CA LEU A 92 -4.66 -3.41 -13.98
C LEU A 92 -5.12 -3.52 -12.53
N TYR A 93 -5.53 -2.40 -11.96
CA TYR A 93 -6.02 -2.33 -10.59
C TYR A 93 -7.41 -1.69 -10.54
N ALA A 94 -8.24 -2.18 -9.64
CA ALA A 94 -9.42 -1.45 -9.19
C ALA A 94 -8.98 -0.59 -8.01
N VAL A 95 -9.30 0.69 -8.05
CA VAL A 95 -8.80 1.68 -7.10
C VAL A 95 -9.95 2.48 -6.51
N LEU A 96 -9.98 2.57 -5.18
CA LEU A 96 -10.95 3.38 -4.45
C LEU A 96 -10.23 4.32 -3.50
N ARG A 97 -10.46 5.63 -3.68
CA ARG A 97 -9.90 6.63 -2.77
C ARG A 97 -10.63 6.58 -1.43
N CYS A 98 -9.86 6.51 -0.37
CA CYS A 98 -10.35 6.47 1.02
C CYS A 98 -9.83 7.70 1.75
N GLU A 99 -10.73 8.50 2.31
CA GLU A 99 -10.39 9.70 3.08
C GLU A 99 -10.71 9.48 4.55
N GLY A 100 -9.67 9.23 5.33
CA GLY A 100 -9.77 8.97 6.76
C GLY A 100 -9.71 7.50 7.11
N VAL A 101 -8.99 7.19 8.19
CA VAL A 101 -8.80 5.81 8.66
C VAL A 101 -10.12 5.18 9.09
N GLU A 102 -11.03 5.98 9.61
CA GLU A 102 -12.34 5.53 10.06
C GLU A 102 -13.21 4.98 8.92
N GLN A 103 -12.92 5.32 7.68
CA GLN A 103 -13.63 4.85 6.50
C GLN A 103 -13.01 3.62 5.85
N ILE A 104 -11.84 3.20 6.33
CA ILE A 104 -11.03 2.22 5.60
C ILE A 104 -11.72 0.84 5.49
N GLY A 105 -12.36 0.40 6.57
CA GLY A 105 -13.06 -0.89 6.57
C GLY A 105 -14.24 -0.91 5.61
N GLU A 106 -15.06 0.14 5.65
CA GLU A 106 -16.22 0.29 4.77
C GLU A 106 -15.79 0.40 3.31
N ASN A 107 -14.75 1.19 3.04
CA ASN A 107 -14.26 1.37 1.68
C ASN A 107 -13.63 0.09 1.12
N TRP A 108 -12.94 -0.70 1.94
CA TRP A 108 -12.47 -2.02 1.51
C TRP A 108 -13.63 -2.93 1.11
N ALA A 109 -14.70 -2.95 1.93
CA ALA A 109 -15.89 -3.73 1.61
C ALA A 109 -16.53 -3.28 0.30
N ASP A 110 -16.63 -1.97 0.08
CA ASP A 110 -17.16 -1.42 -1.17
C ASP A 110 -16.32 -1.85 -2.37
N LEU A 111 -15.00 -1.82 -2.25
CA LEU A 111 -14.11 -2.20 -3.34
C LEU A 111 -14.23 -3.69 -3.67
N TRP A 112 -14.24 -4.55 -2.63
CA TRP A 112 -14.44 -5.99 -2.82
C TRP A 112 -15.77 -6.30 -3.47
N ASN A 113 -16.86 -5.66 -3.02
CA ASN A 113 -18.19 -5.86 -3.59
C ASN A 113 -18.24 -5.43 -5.06
N TRP A 114 -17.59 -4.31 -5.37
CA TRP A 114 -17.54 -3.83 -6.76
C TRP A 114 -16.84 -4.85 -7.67
N VAL A 115 -15.71 -5.40 -7.22
CA VAL A 115 -14.97 -6.40 -8.01
C VAL A 115 -15.82 -7.65 -8.18
N ASP A 116 -16.48 -8.13 -7.11
CA ASP A 116 -17.33 -9.32 -7.16
C ASP A 116 -18.52 -9.16 -8.11
N GLU A 117 -19.09 -7.98 -8.21
CA GLU A 117 -20.21 -7.67 -9.09
C GLU A 117 -19.79 -7.32 -10.52
N SER A 118 -18.52 -7.07 -10.75
CA SER A 118 -18.00 -6.66 -12.06
C SER A 118 -17.67 -7.88 -12.94
N GLU A 119 -17.28 -7.59 -14.17
CA GLU A 119 -16.72 -8.59 -15.08
C GLU A 119 -15.27 -8.95 -14.75
N TYR A 120 -14.65 -8.19 -13.86
CA TYR A 120 -13.25 -8.39 -13.48
C TYR A 120 -13.13 -9.41 -12.36
N LYS A 121 -11.93 -9.97 -12.24
CA LYS A 121 -11.61 -10.91 -11.17
C LYS A 121 -10.35 -10.47 -10.44
N PHE A 122 -10.38 -10.57 -9.13
CA PHE A 122 -9.19 -10.38 -8.33
C PHE A 122 -8.13 -11.43 -8.70
N ILE A 123 -6.87 -11.00 -8.79
CA ILE A 123 -5.76 -11.88 -9.19
C ILE A 123 -5.52 -13.03 -8.20
N GLY A 124 -5.97 -12.87 -6.96
CA GLY A 124 -5.82 -13.86 -5.90
C GLY A 124 -4.90 -13.37 -4.77
N GLU A 125 -4.99 -14.06 -3.64
CA GLU A 125 -4.10 -13.79 -2.53
C GLU A 125 -2.71 -14.32 -2.86
N ILE A 126 -1.70 -13.63 -2.35
CA ILE A 126 -0.30 -14.03 -2.51
C ILE A 126 0.19 -14.51 -1.16
N LYS A 127 0.89 -15.65 -1.13
CA LYS A 127 1.54 -16.11 0.08
C LYS A 127 3.02 -15.76 -0.01
N GLY A 128 3.43 -14.79 0.80
CA GLY A 128 4.80 -14.32 0.85
C GLY A 128 5.53 -14.77 2.10
N GLU A 129 6.68 -14.18 2.32
CA GLU A 129 7.55 -14.46 3.48
C GLU A 129 6.83 -14.25 4.81
N PHE A 130 5.95 -13.26 4.89
CA PHE A 130 5.29 -12.89 6.13
C PHE A 130 3.82 -13.31 6.19
N GLY A 131 3.39 -14.21 5.30
CA GLY A 131 2.03 -14.72 5.27
C GLY A 131 1.23 -14.33 4.04
N TYR A 132 -0.07 -14.26 4.19
CA TYR A 132 -0.98 -13.97 3.07
C TYR A 132 -1.11 -12.46 2.84
N GLU A 133 -1.14 -12.08 1.58
CA GLU A 133 -1.23 -10.69 1.15
C GLU A 133 -2.32 -10.55 0.08
N LEU A 134 -3.12 -9.49 0.18
CA LEU A 134 -4.26 -9.29 -0.73
C LEU A 134 -4.09 -8.03 -1.58
N GLY A 135 -4.43 -6.88 -1.03
CA GLY A 135 -4.41 -5.62 -1.75
C GLY A 135 -3.35 -4.66 -1.24
N PHE A 136 -3.32 -3.49 -1.84
CA PHE A 136 -2.42 -2.41 -1.42
C PHE A 136 -3.21 -1.22 -0.92
N GLU A 137 -2.58 -0.45 -0.04
CA GLU A 137 -3.03 0.86 0.38
C GLU A 137 -1.95 1.87 -0.02
N GLU A 138 -2.18 2.62 -1.06
CA GLU A 138 -1.24 3.68 -1.42
C GLU A 138 -1.48 4.89 -0.51
N HIS A 139 -0.46 5.32 0.21
CA HIS A 139 -0.53 6.46 1.13
C HIS A 139 -0.27 7.74 0.32
N LEU A 140 -1.29 8.55 0.13
CA LEU A 140 -1.22 9.72 -0.76
C LEU A 140 -0.70 10.98 -0.10
N ASN A 141 -0.95 11.15 1.19
CA ASN A 141 -0.56 12.35 1.93
C ASN A 141 0.40 12.05 3.08
N TRP A 142 1.42 11.24 2.78
CA TRP A 142 2.42 10.84 3.76
C TRP A 142 3.31 11.98 4.26
N TYR A 143 3.34 13.09 3.53
CA TYR A 143 4.14 14.26 3.91
C TYR A 143 3.37 15.09 4.96
N PRO A 144 3.99 15.50 6.09
CA PRO A 144 3.28 16.15 7.19
C PRO A 144 2.42 17.36 6.80
N THR A 145 2.92 18.22 5.91
CA THR A 145 2.15 19.39 5.44
C THR A 145 0.91 18.98 4.67
N MET A 146 0.96 17.86 3.96
CA MET A 146 -0.20 17.34 3.24
C MET A 146 -1.26 16.83 4.21
N VAL A 147 -0.83 16.22 5.32
CA VAL A 147 -1.74 15.78 6.37
C VAL A 147 -2.44 16.99 7.01
N GLU A 148 -1.72 18.04 7.29
CA GLU A 148 -2.29 19.29 7.81
C GLU A 148 -3.33 19.88 6.87
N LYS A 149 -3.04 19.92 5.56
CA LYS A 149 -3.98 20.45 4.56
C LYS A 149 -5.25 19.61 4.43
N SER A 150 -5.22 18.34 4.79
CA SER A 150 -6.37 17.45 4.79
C SER A 150 -7.07 17.39 6.15
N GLU A 151 -6.83 18.39 7.01
CA GLU A 151 -7.42 18.46 8.36
C GLU A 151 -7.05 17.26 9.23
N GLY A 152 -5.83 16.76 9.06
CA GLY A 152 -5.33 15.60 9.80
C GLY A 152 -5.80 14.24 9.28
N LYS A 153 -6.58 14.21 8.21
CA LYS A 153 -7.05 12.95 7.63
C LYS A 153 -5.95 12.30 6.80
N LEU A 154 -5.77 11.02 7.00
CA LEU A 154 -4.92 10.20 6.13
C LEU A 154 -5.73 9.83 4.90
N ILE A 155 -5.10 9.95 3.73
CA ILE A 155 -5.75 9.68 2.45
C ILE A 155 -5.03 8.53 1.77
N PHE A 156 -5.82 7.55 1.35
CA PHE A 156 -5.30 6.33 0.71
C PHE A 156 -5.96 6.08 -0.63
N ASN A 157 -5.28 5.36 -1.50
CA ASN A 157 -5.91 4.62 -2.58
C ASN A 157 -5.90 3.15 -2.17
N LEU A 158 -7.09 2.56 -2.01
CA LEU A 158 -7.23 1.13 -1.80
C LEU A 158 -7.18 0.47 -3.18
N MET A 159 -6.36 -0.57 -3.33
CA MET A 159 -6.04 -1.12 -4.64
C MET A 159 -6.12 -2.65 -4.65
N LEU A 160 -6.88 -3.20 -5.58
CA LEU A 160 -6.94 -4.64 -5.83
C LEU A 160 -6.47 -4.92 -7.25
N GLN A 161 -5.44 -5.73 -7.38
CA GLN A 161 -4.94 -6.12 -8.69
C GLN A 161 -5.91 -7.10 -9.35
N LEU A 162 -6.22 -6.84 -10.61
CA LEU A 162 -7.18 -7.62 -11.38
C LEU A 162 -6.46 -8.54 -12.36
N TRP A 163 -7.07 -9.70 -12.56
CA TRP A 163 -6.55 -10.66 -13.52
C TRP A 163 -6.78 -10.17 -14.95
N GLU A 164 -5.77 -10.30 -15.78
CA GLU A 164 -5.84 -9.98 -17.21
C GLU A 164 -5.54 -11.24 -18.02
N LYS A 165 -6.30 -11.41 -19.09
CA LYS A 165 -6.09 -12.51 -20.03
C LYS A 165 -4.81 -12.29 -20.85
#